data_8a5264e1085750f194b1e982756b9280
#
_entry.id   8a5264e1085750f194b1e982756b9280
#
_cell.length_a   1.000
_cell.length_b   1.000
_cell.length_c   1.000
_cell.angle_alpha   90.00
_cell.angle_beta   90.00
_cell.angle_gamma   90.00
#
_symmetry.space_group_name_H-M   'P 1'
#
loop_
_entity.id
_entity.type
_entity.pdbx_description
1 polymer ?
#
loop_
_entity_poly.entity_id
_entity_poly.type
_entity_poly.pdbx_seq_one_letter_code
_entity_poly.pdbx_strand_id
1 'polypeptide(L)'
;WYAPAEIGEQIYLKSSQRKITEEGLNKSSAKVLPVGTVLFTSRAGIGKTAILLKEGCTNQGFQSIVPNKDKLDSYFIFTRSEELKRYGETVGAGSTFVEVSGKQMANMELMMPTTMDEQQKIGEYFSNLDNLITLHHRK
;
A
#
# COMPACT_ATOMS: atom_id res chain seq x y z
N TRP A 1 10.65 7.24 7.28
CA TRP A 1 11.21 6.64 6.06
C TRP A 1 11.08 5.13 6.12
N TYR A 2 10.37 4.58 5.16
CA TYR A 2 10.05 3.15 5.14
C TYR A 2 10.85 2.41 4.07
N ALA A 3 11.20 1.17 4.37
CA ALA A 3 11.81 0.21 3.44
C ALA A 3 10.92 -1.03 3.33
N PRO A 4 10.96 -1.80 2.22
CA PRO A 4 10.08 -2.96 2.03
C PRO A 4 10.15 -3.99 3.17
N ALA A 5 11.29 -4.15 3.81
CA ALA A 5 11.45 -5.09 4.92
C ALA A 5 10.61 -4.74 6.15
N GLU A 6 10.16 -3.50 6.28
CA GLU A 6 9.32 -3.06 7.39
C GLU A 6 7.84 -3.40 7.20
N ILE A 7 7.44 -3.83 5.99
CA ILE A 7 6.07 -4.22 5.70
C ILE A 7 5.91 -5.72 6.00
N GLY A 8 5.14 -6.01 7.01
CA GLY A 8 4.81 -7.38 7.43
C GLY A 8 3.32 -7.66 7.30
N GLU A 9 2.74 -8.21 8.35
CA GLU A 9 1.31 -8.55 8.39
C GLU A 9 0.44 -7.40 8.88
N GLN A 10 1.03 -6.30 9.34
CA GLN A 10 0.27 -5.16 9.83
C GLN A 10 -0.45 -4.46 8.67
N ILE A 11 -1.68 -3.98 8.95
CA ILE A 11 -2.49 -3.23 7.99
C ILE A 11 -2.04 -1.76 7.95
N TYR A 12 -1.74 -1.20 9.13
CA TYR A 12 -1.43 0.22 9.29
C TYR A 12 0.01 0.44 9.75
N LEU A 13 0.62 1.50 9.24
CA LEU A 13 1.96 1.93 9.62
C LEU A 13 1.89 3.25 10.37
N LYS A 14 2.43 3.28 11.59
CA LYS A 14 2.45 4.47 12.45
C LYS A 14 3.82 5.13 12.52
N SER A 15 4.89 4.35 12.39
CA SER A 15 6.26 4.83 12.45
C SER A 15 7.19 3.85 11.76
N SER A 16 8.37 4.33 11.39
CA SER A 16 9.42 3.52 10.79
C SER A 16 10.61 3.40 11.75
N GLN A 17 11.42 2.36 11.56
CA GLN A 17 12.67 2.21 12.31
C GLN A 17 13.72 3.23 11.88
N ARG A 18 13.77 3.52 10.59
CA ARG A 18 14.70 4.49 10.03
C ARG A 18 14.01 5.84 9.85
N LYS A 19 14.76 6.89 10.16
CA LYS A 19 14.31 8.27 9.97
C LYS A 19 15.19 8.95 8.94
N ILE A 20 14.65 9.97 8.30
CA ILE A 20 15.39 10.80 7.37
C ILE A 20 15.33 12.24 7.85
N THR A 21 16.44 12.98 7.72
CA THR A 21 16.49 14.40 8.05
C THR A 21 15.81 15.22 6.96
N GLU A 22 15.42 16.46 7.27
CA GLU A 22 14.90 17.40 6.27
C GLU A 22 15.90 17.59 5.13
N GLU A 23 17.18 17.70 5.45
CA GLU A 23 18.24 17.83 4.45
C GLU A 23 18.28 16.58 3.54
N GLY A 24 18.22 15.40 4.13
CA GLY A 24 18.19 14.15 3.38
C GLY A 24 16.96 14.05 2.49
N LEU A 25 15.81 14.48 2.98
CA LEU A 25 14.59 14.53 2.20
C LEU A 25 14.72 15.48 1.00
N ASN A 26 15.24 16.70 1.23
CA ASN A 26 15.40 17.72 0.20
C ASN A 26 16.43 17.34 -0.87
N LYS A 27 17.47 16.58 -0.50
CA LYS A 27 18.54 16.16 -1.41
C LYS A 27 18.25 14.84 -2.12
N SER A 28 17.18 14.14 -1.77
CA SER A 28 16.80 12.86 -2.35
C SER A 28 15.58 13.01 -3.24
N SER A 29 15.24 11.94 -3.96
CA SER A 29 14.00 11.85 -4.73
C SER A 29 12.78 11.49 -3.85
N ALA A 30 12.99 11.28 -2.55
CA ALA A 30 11.91 10.94 -1.64
C ALA A 30 10.92 12.09 -1.48
N LYS A 31 9.64 11.75 -1.38
CA LYS A 31 8.55 12.71 -1.17
C LYS A 31 7.77 12.30 0.06
N VAL A 32 7.29 13.30 0.80
CA VAL A 32 6.39 13.05 1.93
C VAL A 32 5.02 12.69 1.40
N LEU A 33 4.54 11.51 1.80
CA LEU A 33 3.24 10.99 1.39
C LEU A 33 2.20 11.26 2.48
N PRO A 34 0.96 11.61 2.10
CA PRO A 34 -0.08 11.94 3.08
C PRO A 34 -0.59 10.71 3.82
N VAL A 35 -1.27 10.97 4.94
CA VAL A 35 -2.03 9.94 5.67
C VAL A 35 -3.04 9.30 4.73
N GLY A 36 -3.20 7.99 4.81
CA GLY A 36 -4.10 7.22 3.95
C GLY A 36 -3.46 6.70 2.67
N THR A 37 -2.19 7.04 2.40
CA THR A 37 -1.47 6.46 1.27
C THR A 37 -1.31 4.95 1.46
N VAL A 38 -1.60 4.19 0.43
CA VAL A 38 -1.41 2.74 0.41
C VAL A 38 -0.03 2.44 -0.18
N LEU A 39 0.87 1.91 0.64
CA LEU A 39 2.19 1.49 0.21
C LEU A 39 2.11 0.08 -0.38
N PHE A 40 2.72 -0.11 -1.54
CA PHE A 40 2.77 -1.39 -2.24
C PHE A 40 4.22 -1.67 -2.62
N THR A 41 4.75 -2.82 -2.17
CA THR A 41 6.15 -3.16 -2.49
C THR A 41 6.27 -3.53 -3.97
N SER A 42 7.20 -2.87 -4.66
CA SER A 42 7.37 -3.01 -6.10
C SER A 42 8.53 -3.93 -6.50
N ARG A 43 9.39 -4.27 -5.55
CA ARG A 43 10.53 -5.18 -5.74
C ARG A 43 10.89 -5.85 -4.41
N ALA A 44 11.81 -6.82 -4.43
CA ALA A 44 12.25 -7.57 -3.25
C ALA A 44 11.07 -8.24 -2.51
N GLY A 45 10.14 -8.82 -3.27
CA GLY A 45 8.88 -9.38 -2.76
C GLY A 45 7.72 -8.48 -3.10
N ILE A 46 7.27 -8.52 -4.37
CA ILE A 46 6.17 -7.69 -4.87
C ILE A 46 4.87 -8.04 -4.14
N GLY A 47 4.12 -7.03 -3.73
CA GLY A 47 2.74 -7.16 -3.33
C GLY A 47 2.43 -7.07 -1.85
N LYS A 48 3.41 -6.73 -1.01
CA LYS A 48 3.12 -6.41 0.38
C LYS A 48 2.49 -5.02 0.45
N THR A 49 1.42 -4.89 1.22
CA THR A 49 0.61 -3.67 1.28
C THR A 49 0.39 -3.22 2.71
N ALA A 50 0.38 -1.91 2.90
CA ALA A 50 0.02 -1.30 4.19
C ALA A 50 -0.46 0.14 3.98
N ILE A 51 -1.19 0.68 4.96
CA ILE A 51 -1.78 2.01 4.91
C ILE A 51 -1.04 2.92 5.90
N LEU A 52 -0.65 4.12 5.45
CA LEU A 52 -0.01 5.10 6.33
C LEU A 52 -1.05 5.75 7.27
N LEU A 53 -0.80 5.68 8.57
CA LEU A 53 -1.56 6.43 9.58
C LEU A 53 -0.96 7.80 9.88
N LYS A 54 0.30 8.00 9.50
CA LYS A 54 1.00 9.28 9.61
C LYS A 54 1.74 9.56 8.32
N GLU A 55 1.99 10.83 8.05
CA GLU A 55 2.82 11.21 6.91
C GLU A 55 4.19 10.53 6.98
N GLY A 56 4.70 10.12 5.83
CA GLY A 56 5.99 9.45 5.75
C GLY A 56 6.54 9.41 4.34
N CYS A 57 7.77 8.96 4.22
CA CYS A 57 8.42 8.75 2.93
C CYS A 57 8.99 7.34 2.85
N THR A 58 9.35 6.91 1.65
CA THR A 58 9.81 5.55 1.37
C THR A 58 11.10 5.55 0.56
N ASN A 59 11.77 4.39 0.52
CA ASN A 59 12.81 4.17 -0.48
C ASN A 59 12.16 3.84 -1.84
N GLN A 60 12.98 3.51 -2.84
CA GLN A 60 12.53 3.24 -4.20
C GLN A 60 11.86 1.86 -4.37
N GLY A 61 11.77 1.06 -3.32
CA GLY A 61 11.18 -0.27 -3.35
C GLY A 61 9.66 -0.30 -3.25
N PHE A 62 9.00 0.85 -3.43
CA PHE A 62 7.55 0.98 -3.34
C PHE A 62 6.96 1.66 -4.55
N GLN A 63 5.72 1.30 -4.87
CA GLN A 63 4.81 2.11 -5.64
C GLN A 63 3.71 2.55 -4.68
N SER A 64 3.56 3.85 -4.50
CA SER A 64 2.64 4.41 -3.52
C SER A 64 1.35 4.83 -4.19
N ILE A 65 0.23 4.39 -3.63
CA ILE A 65 -1.10 4.75 -4.12
C ILE A 65 -1.66 5.82 -3.18
N VAL A 66 -1.73 7.05 -3.69
CA VAL A 66 -2.32 8.17 -2.95
C VAL A 66 -3.77 8.29 -3.39
N PRO A 67 -4.74 7.84 -2.56
CA PRO A 67 -6.14 7.83 -2.99
C PRO A 67 -6.69 9.24 -3.20
N ASN A 68 -7.47 9.41 -4.25
CA ASN A 68 -8.33 10.57 -4.38
C ASN A 68 -9.48 10.38 -3.39
N LYS A 69 -9.53 11.21 -2.35
CA LYS A 69 -10.44 11.06 -1.21
C LYS A 69 -11.92 11.01 -1.60
N ASP A 70 -12.28 11.62 -2.72
CA ASP A 70 -13.67 11.64 -3.19
C ASP A 70 -14.05 10.41 -4.01
N LYS A 71 -13.08 9.61 -4.46
CA LYS A 71 -13.29 8.52 -5.40
C LYS A 71 -12.78 7.18 -4.93
N LEU A 72 -11.84 7.16 -3.98
CA LEU A 72 -11.12 5.94 -3.62
C LEU A 72 -10.88 5.88 -2.12
N ASP A 73 -11.27 4.77 -1.50
CA ASP A 73 -11.08 4.50 -0.09
C ASP A 73 -9.82 3.66 0.13
N SER A 74 -8.94 4.09 1.05
CA SER A 74 -7.68 3.41 1.34
C SER A 74 -7.87 1.96 1.79
N TYR A 75 -8.82 1.72 2.70
CA TYR A 75 -9.05 0.37 3.21
C TYR A 75 -9.64 -0.53 2.13
N PHE A 76 -10.49 0.00 1.26
CA PHE A 76 -11.01 -0.76 0.12
C PHE A 76 -9.85 -1.22 -0.78
N ILE A 77 -8.89 -0.34 -1.09
CA ILE A 77 -7.70 -0.73 -1.86
C ILE A 77 -6.96 -1.85 -1.15
N PHE A 78 -6.79 -1.74 0.15
CA PHE A 78 -6.14 -2.77 0.96
C PHE A 78 -6.85 -4.13 0.84
N THR A 79 -8.19 -4.15 0.78
CA THR A 79 -8.95 -5.39 0.60
C THR A 79 -8.68 -6.05 -0.75
N ARG A 80 -8.14 -5.31 -1.71
CA ARG A 80 -7.77 -5.80 -3.04
C ARG A 80 -6.28 -6.09 -3.17
N SER A 81 -5.56 -6.21 -2.05
CA SER A 81 -4.11 -6.42 -2.06
C SER A 81 -3.67 -7.67 -2.83
N GLU A 82 -4.46 -8.75 -2.78
CA GLU A 82 -4.16 -9.97 -3.55
C GLU A 82 -4.23 -9.73 -5.07
N GLU A 83 -5.20 -8.96 -5.54
CA GLU A 83 -5.30 -8.60 -6.95
C GLU A 83 -4.14 -7.71 -7.38
N LEU A 84 -3.77 -6.74 -6.54
CA LEU A 84 -2.61 -5.88 -6.78
C LEU A 84 -1.34 -6.71 -6.86
N LYS A 85 -1.17 -7.66 -5.95
CA LYS A 85 -0.02 -8.56 -5.92
C LYS A 85 0.08 -9.40 -7.20
N ARG A 86 -1.01 -10.04 -7.60
CA ARG A 86 -1.04 -10.85 -8.83
C ARG A 86 -0.69 -10.03 -10.05
N TYR A 87 -1.28 -8.85 -10.17
CA TYR A 87 -0.99 -7.95 -11.28
C TYR A 87 0.49 -7.55 -11.28
N GLY A 88 1.00 -7.11 -10.12
CA GLY A 88 2.40 -6.69 -10.00
C GLY A 88 3.38 -7.79 -10.33
N GLU A 89 3.13 -9.01 -9.84
CA GLU A 89 3.97 -10.17 -10.15
C GLU A 89 3.94 -10.51 -11.64
N THR A 90 2.77 -10.44 -12.26
CA THR A 90 2.61 -10.77 -13.69
C THR A 90 3.35 -9.78 -14.58
N VAL A 91 3.14 -8.47 -14.37
CA VAL A 91 3.77 -7.45 -15.22
C VAL A 91 5.25 -7.24 -14.87
N GLY A 92 5.63 -7.46 -13.61
CA GLY A 92 7.02 -7.33 -13.17
C GLY A 92 7.93 -8.44 -13.65
N ALA A 93 7.39 -9.64 -13.87
CA ALA A 93 8.16 -10.80 -14.30
C ALA A 93 8.77 -10.66 -15.70
N GLY A 94 8.24 -9.75 -16.52
CA GLY A 94 8.75 -9.50 -17.88
C GLY A 94 10.01 -8.64 -17.95
N SER A 95 10.49 -8.11 -16.82
CA SER A 95 11.67 -7.24 -16.79
C SER A 95 12.93 -8.02 -16.38
N THR A 96 14.10 -7.46 -16.70
CA THR A 96 15.40 -8.05 -16.30
C THR A 96 15.51 -8.14 -14.77
N PHE A 97 14.99 -7.16 -14.06
CA PHE A 97 14.82 -7.20 -12.62
C PHE A 97 13.33 -7.35 -12.33
N VAL A 98 12.97 -8.25 -11.41
CA VAL A 98 11.56 -8.47 -11.04
C VAL A 98 11.08 -7.25 -10.24
N GLU A 99 10.49 -6.32 -10.94
CA GLU A 99 10.02 -5.05 -10.38
C GLU A 99 8.84 -4.53 -11.19
N VAL A 100 7.81 -4.03 -10.50
CA VAL A 100 6.69 -3.36 -11.13
C VAL A 100 6.89 -1.85 -11.10
N SER A 101 6.78 -1.20 -12.27
CA SER A 101 6.96 0.26 -12.39
C SER A 101 5.67 1.02 -12.05
N GLY A 102 5.82 2.33 -11.79
CA GLY A 102 4.68 3.20 -11.57
C GLY A 102 3.75 3.26 -12.79
N LYS A 103 4.32 3.25 -13.99
CA LYS A 103 3.54 3.23 -15.22
C LYS A 103 2.72 1.94 -15.35
N GLN A 104 3.31 0.80 -15.03
CA GLN A 104 2.60 -0.48 -15.04
C GLN A 104 1.47 -0.50 -14.03
N MET A 105 1.70 0.02 -12.81
CA MET A 105 0.64 0.14 -11.79
C MET A 105 -0.48 1.09 -12.23
N ALA A 106 -0.13 2.19 -12.89
CA ALA A 106 -1.13 3.14 -13.37
C ALA A 106 -2.05 2.55 -14.45
N ASN A 107 -1.58 1.55 -15.18
CA ASN A 107 -2.37 0.88 -16.21
C ASN A 107 -3.23 -0.27 -15.68
N MET A 108 -3.16 -0.57 -14.40
CA MET A 108 -3.98 -1.61 -13.80
C MET A 108 -5.47 -1.21 -13.80
N GLU A 109 -6.30 -2.14 -14.26
CA GLU A 109 -7.74 -2.01 -14.14
C GLU A 109 -8.22 -2.74 -12.88
N LEU A 110 -9.01 -2.06 -12.07
CA LEU A 110 -9.54 -2.61 -10.84
C LEU A 110 -11.05 -2.46 -10.80
N MET A 111 -11.75 -3.57 -10.66
CA MET A 111 -13.20 -3.55 -10.49
C MET A 111 -13.53 -3.03 -9.11
N MET A 112 -14.32 -1.96 -9.05
CA MET A 112 -14.66 -1.31 -7.80
C MET A 112 -16.06 -0.70 -7.84
N PRO A 113 -16.71 -0.55 -6.67
CA PRO A 113 -17.98 0.16 -6.61
C PRO A 113 -17.83 1.61 -7.05
N THR A 114 -18.89 2.15 -7.65
CA THR A 114 -18.89 3.52 -8.17
C THR A 114 -19.00 4.58 -7.07
N THR A 115 -19.47 4.20 -5.88
CA THR A 115 -19.68 5.13 -4.77
C THR A 115 -18.70 4.88 -3.62
N MET A 116 -18.34 5.95 -2.92
CA MET A 116 -17.52 5.85 -1.71
C MET A 116 -18.24 5.09 -0.60
N ASP A 117 -19.54 5.25 -0.48
CA ASP A 117 -20.34 4.55 0.53
C ASP A 117 -20.22 3.03 0.40
N GLU A 118 -20.31 2.51 -0.82
CA GLU A 118 -20.14 1.07 -1.07
C GLU A 118 -18.72 0.61 -0.79
N GLN A 119 -17.73 1.38 -1.20
CA GLN A 119 -16.33 1.07 -0.91
C GLN A 119 -16.09 0.98 0.59
N GLN A 120 -16.59 1.95 1.34
CA GLN A 120 -16.44 2.00 2.79
C GLN A 120 -17.17 0.84 3.48
N LYS A 121 -18.36 0.49 3.01
CA LYS A 121 -19.11 -0.67 3.55
C LYS A 121 -18.37 -1.98 3.33
N ILE A 122 -17.79 -2.18 2.16
CA ILE A 122 -16.99 -3.37 1.87
C ILE A 122 -15.75 -3.37 2.77
N GLY A 123 -15.08 -2.23 2.91
CA GLY A 123 -13.91 -2.09 3.79
C GLY A 123 -14.26 -2.42 5.24
N GLU A 124 -15.36 -1.88 5.76
CA GLU A 124 -15.83 -2.16 7.13
C GLU A 124 -16.13 -3.65 7.33
N TYR A 125 -16.77 -4.28 6.35
CA TYR A 125 -17.06 -5.71 6.42
C TYR A 125 -15.77 -6.53 6.58
N PHE A 126 -14.77 -6.28 5.77
CA PHE A 126 -13.49 -6.99 5.85
C PHE A 126 -12.71 -6.62 7.10
N SER A 127 -12.77 -5.37 7.56
CA SER A 127 -12.15 -4.94 8.81
C SER A 127 -12.74 -5.71 10.00
N ASN A 128 -14.06 -5.86 10.04
CA ASN A 128 -14.73 -6.63 11.09
C ASN A 128 -14.35 -8.10 11.05
N LEU A 129 -14.24 -8.70 9.86
CA LEU A 129 -13.78 -10.08 9.72
C LEU A 129 -12.35 -10.25 10.22
N ASP A 130 -11.45 -9.34 9.88
CA ASP A 130 -10.07 -9.37 10.33
C ASP A 130 -9.98 -9.30 11.86
N ASN A 131 -10.79 -8.45 12.47
CA ASN A 131 -10.86 -8.34 13.93
C ASN A 131 -11.36 -9.64 14.57
N LEU A 132 -12.37 -10.27 13.99
CA LEU A 132 -12.90 -11.56 14.50
C LEU A 132 -11.85 -12.67 14.39
N ILE A 133 -11.15 -12.75 13.28
CA ILE A 133 -10.06 -13.72 13.08
C ILE A 133 -8.96 -13.50 14.11
N THR A 134 -8.57 -12.26 14.33
CA THR A 134 -7.55 -11.90 15.34
C THR A 134 -7.99 -12.32 16.74
N LEU A 135 -9.25 -12.09 17.11
CA LEU A 135 -9.79 -12.50 18.40
C LEU A 135 -9.78 -14.03 18.55
N HIS A 136 -10.11 -14.77 17.51
CA HIS A 136 -10.06 -16.24 17.54
C HIS A 136 -8.63 -16.76 17.71
N HIS A 137 -7.67 -16.14 17.06
CA HIS A 137 -6.26 -16.54 17.19
C HIS A 137 -5.66 -16.24 18.56
N ARG A 138 -6.25 -15.31 19.32
CA ARG A 138 -5.80 -14.97 20.68
C ARG A 138 -6.31 -15.93 21.75
N LYS A 139 -7.25 -16.77 21.40
CA LYS A 139 -7.73 -17.80 22.31
C LYS A 139 -6.86 -19.06 22.16
#